data_8b3f0101ee6007720f02c1f3ea4487b2
#
_entry.id   8b3f0101ee6007720f02c1f3ea4487b2
#
_cell.length_a   1.000
_cell.length_b   1.000
_cell.length_c   1.000
_cell.angle_alpha   90.00
_cell.angle_beta   90.00
_cell.angle_gamma   90.00
#
_symmetry.space_group_name_H-M   'P 1'
#
loop_
_entity.id
_entity.type
_entity.pdbx_description
1 polymer ?
#
loop_
_entity_poly.entity_id
_entity_poly.type
_entity_poly.pdbx_seq_one_letter_code
_entity_poly.pdbx_strand_id
1 'polypeptide(L)'
;MANADLDKQPDSVSSVLKVFGILQALGEEREIGITELSQRVMMSKSTVYRFLQTMKTLGYVAQEGESEKYSLTLKLFELGARALQNVDLIRSADIQMREISRLTKETIHLGALDEDSIVYIHKIDSMYNLRMYSRIGRRNPLYSTAIGKVLLAWCDLDEVKQILEGVEYKRSTERTITSTEALLPVLDQVREQGYGEDNEEQEEGLRCIAVPVFDRFGVVIAGLSISFPTLRFSEERLQEYVAMLHTAARKISAQMGYHDYPF
;
A
#
# COMPACT_ATOMS: atom_id res chain seq x y z
N MET A 1 -1.28 -10.01 15.82
CA MET A 1 -2.45 -10.55 16.56
C MET A 1 -3.64 -10.94 15.65
N ALA A 2 -3.57 -10.71 14.34
CA ALA A 2 -4.70 -10.90 13.41
C ALA A 2 -5.09 -12.35 13.06
N ASN A 3 -4.39 -13.39 13.51
CA ASN A 3 -4.67 -14.78 13.11
C ASN A 3 -5.52 -15.60 14.09
N ALA A 4 -5.93 -15.06 15.23
CA ALA A 4 -6.65 -15.84 16.25
C ALA A 4 -8.18 -15.97 16.01
N ASP A 5 -8.77 -15.07 15.23
CA ASP A 5 -10.21 -15.03 15.00
C ASP A 5 -10.68 -15.79 13.74
N LEU A 6 -9.80 -16.00 12.77
CA LEU A 6 -10.15 -16.72 11.52
C LEU A 6 -10.41 -18.24 11.75
N ASP A 7 -9.89 -18.83 12.82
CA ASP A 7 -10.10 -20.25 13.14
C ASP A 7 -11.52 -20.55 13.67
N LYS A 8 -12.34 -19.54 13.93
CA LYS A 8 -13.72 -19.68 14.47
C LYS A 8 -14.82 -19.57 13.43
N GLN A 9 -14.51 -19.29 12.17
CA GLN A 9 -15.53 -19.29 11.11
C GLN A 9 -15.87 -20.74 10.73
N PRO A 10 -17.17 -21.15 10.76
CA PRO A 10 -17.60 -22.54 10.56
C PRO A 10 -17.21 -23.15 9.21
N ASP A 11 -16.92 -22.31 8.19
CA ASP A 11 -16.62 -22.73 6.81
C ASP A 11 -15.15 -22.50 6.41
N SER A 12 -14.25 -22.12 7.33
CA SER A 12 -12.85 -21.87 7.00
C SER A 12 -12.06 -23.19 6.81
N VAL A 13 -11.36 -23.30 5.68
CA VAL A 13 -10.47 -24.45 5.41
C VAL A 13 -9.10 -24.20 6.04
N SER A 14 -8.89 -24.78 7.22
CA SER A 14 -7.67 -24.61 8.05
C SER A 14 -6.35 -24.80 7.26
N SER A 15 -6.33 -25.69 6.25
CA SER A 15 -5.13 -25.86 5.41
C SER A 15 -4.84 -24.66 4.51
N VAL A 16 -5.85 -23.95 4.04
CA VAL A 16 -5.70 -22.73 3.22
C VAL A 16 -5.12 -21.61 4.09
N LEU A 17 -5.66 -21.40 5.29
CA LEU A 17 -5.12 -20.42 6.23
C LEU A 17 -3.64 -20.67 6.54
N LYS A 18 -3.26 -21.94 6.76
CA LYS A 18 -1.86 -22.32 7.01
C LYS A 18 -0.95 -22.04 5.82
N VAL A 19 -1.41 -22.29 4.58
CA VAL A 19 -0.65 -21.96 3.36
C VAL A 19 -0.38 -20.47 3.29
N PHE A 20 -1.41 -19.62 3.42
CA PHE A 20 -1.25 -18.18 3.35
C PHE A 20 -0.39 -17.64 4.50
N GLY A 21 -0.54 -18.15 5.73
CA GLY A 21 0.33 -17.78 6.85
C GLY A 21 1.82 -18.09 6.59
N ILE A 22 2.12 -19.23 5.97
CA ILE A 22 3.50 -19.58 5.58
C ILE A 22 4.00 -18.65 4.47
N LEU A 23 3.19 -18.35 3.46
CA LEU A 23 3.57 -17.45 2.36
C LEU A 23 3.83 -16.03 2.86
N GLN A 24 3.02 -15.53 3.79
CA GLN A 24 3.22 -14.22 4.42
C GLN A 24 4.54 -14.18 5.19
N ALA A 25 4.81 -15.16 6.05
CA ALA A 25 6.06 -15.24 6.81
C ALA A 25 7.31 -15.37 5.92
N LEU A 26 7.20 -16.10 4.79
CA LEU A 26 8.26 -16.15 3.76
C LEU A 26 8.48 -14.80 3.07
N GLY A 27 7.43 -13.99 2.93
CA GLY A 27 7.49 -12.69 2.27
C GLY A 27 8.17 -11.60 3.10
N GLU A 28 8.32 -11.80 4.40
CA GLU A 28 9.00 -10.85 5.31
C GLU A 28 10.52 -10.88 5.16
N GLU A 29 11.06 -12.02 4.73
CA GLU A 29 12.51 -12.24 4.60
C GLU A 29 12.87 -12.62 3.17
N ARG A 30 14.14 -12.38 2.80
CA ARG A 30 14.65 -12.85 1.51
C ARG A 30 14.66 -14.39 1.45
N GLU A 31 15.05 -15.03 2.55
CA GLU A 31 15.08 -16.47 2.73
C GLU A 31 15.00 -16.82 4.23
N ILE A 32 14.32 -17.90 4.58
CA ILE A 32 14.12 -18.32 5.98
C ILE A 32 14.24 -19.84 6.13
N GLY A 33 14.88 -20.26 7.23
CA GLY A 33 15.01 -21.67 7.59
C GLY A 33 13.72 -22.25 8.19
N ILE A 34 13.49 -23.56 7.99
CA ILE A 34 12.26 -24.22 8.45
C ILE A 34 12.04 -24.11 9.97
N THR A 35 13.11 -24.06 10.76
CA THR A 35 13.03 -23.94 12.22
C THR A 35 12.44 -22.61 12.63
N GLU A 36 12.96 -21.53 12.09
CA GLU A 36 12.50 -20.18 12.34
C GLU A 36 11.08 -19.98 11.81
N LEU A 37 10.84 -20.41 10.56
CA LEU A 37 9.51 -20.33 9.95
C LEU A 37 8.44 -21.05 10.80
N SER A 38 8.75 -22.25 11.32
CA SER A 38 7.83 -23.01 12.16
C SER A 38 7.48 -22.31 13.47
N GLN A 39 8.43 -21.56 14.04
CA GLN A 39 8.20 -20.72 15.22
C GLN A 39 7.31 -19.51 14.91
N ARG A 40 7.59 -18.80 13.80
CA ARG A 40 6.80 -17.63 13.36
C ARG A 40 5.33 -17.98 13.10
N VAL A 41 5.07 -19.09 12.40
CA VAL A 41 3.71 -19.52 12.09
C VAL A 41 3.06 -20.42 13.16
N MET A 42 3.71 -20.63 14.29
CA MET A 42 3.25 -21.45 15.42
C MET A 42 2.79 -22.86 15.01
N MET A 43 3.50 -23.50 14.08
CA MET A 43 3.22 -24.86 13.60
C MET A 43 4.42 -25.80 13.81
N SER A 44 4.16 -27.12 13.88
CA SER A 44 5.25 -28.09 13.93
C SER A 44 6.10 -28.09 12.66
N LYS A 45 7.41 -28.31 12.79
CA LYS A 45 8.34 -28.37 11.62
C LYS A 45 7.87 -29.38 10.57
N SER A 46 7.33 -30.53 10.98
CA SER A 46 6.82 -31.54 10.06
C SER A 46 5.62 -31.06 9.24
N THR A 47 4.74 -30.27 9.88
CA THR A 47 3.60 -29.66 9.19
C THR A 47 4.08 -28.60 8.19
N VAL A 48 4.95 -27.67 8.61
CA VAL A 48 5.51 -26.63 7.74
C VAL A 48 6.26 -27.26 6.56
N TYR A 49 7.05 -28.30 6.81
CA TYR A 49 7.79 -29.02 5.76
C TYR A 49 6.84 -29.57 4.67
N ARG A 50 5.72 -30.22 5.06
CA ARG A 50 4.75 -30.75 4.09
C ARG A 50 4.13 -29.65 3.22
N PHE A 51 3.79 -28.51 3.80
CA PHE A 51 3.29 -27.37 3.04
C PHE A 51 4.35 -26.81 2.11
N LEU A 52 5.59 -26.61 2.59
CA LEU A 52 6.72 -26.14 1.78
C LEU A 52 7.00 -27.06 0.59
N GLN A 53 6.99 -28.40 0.78
CA GLN A 53 7.18 -29.35 -0.30
C GLN A 53 6.06 -29.23 -1.36
N THR A 54 4.80 -29.12 -0.93
CA THR A 54 3.69 -28.91 -1.85
C THR A 54 3.82 -27.60 -2.62
N MET A 55 4.13 -26.49 -1.93
CA MET A 55 4.31 -25.19 -2.58
C MET A 55 5.54 -25.15 -3.49
N LYS A 56 6.60 -25.90 -3.16
CA LYS A 56 7.78 -26.10 -4.01
C LYS A 56 7.41 -26.87 -5.28
N THR A 57 6.64 -27.95 -5.18
CA THR A 57 6.13 -28.71 -6.34
C THR A 57 5.24 -27.82 -7.21
N LEU A 58 4.43 -26.95 -6.62
CA LEU A 58 3.59 -25.98 -7.33
C LEU A 58 4.40 -24.80 -7.90
N GLY A 59 5.68 -24.65 -7.52
CA GLY A 59 6.58 -23.60 -8.01
C GLY A 59 6.44 -22.25 -7.32
N TYR A 60 5.68 -22.12 -6.22
CA TYR A 60 5.51 -20.85 -5.47
C TYR A 60 6.61 -20.60 -4.44
N VAL A 61 7.30 -21.67 -4.02
CA VAL A 61 8.42 -21.62 -3.08
C VAL A 61 9.63 -22.28 -3.72
N ALA A 62 10.81 -21.73 -3.50
CA ALA A 62 12.10 -22.30 -3.88
C ALA A 62 12.92 -22.66 -2.64
N GLN A 63 13.83 -23.58 -2.81
CA GLN A 63 14.89 -23.92 -1.86
C GLN A 63 16.18 -23.96 -2.68
N GLU A 64 17.12 -23.11 -2.37
CA GLU A 64 18.32 -22.92 -3.17
C GLU A 64 19.40 -23.95 -2.78
N GLY A 65 19.82 -24.76 -3.74
CA GLY A 65 20.90 -25.71 -3.61
C GLY A 65 20.78 -26.66 -2.42
N GLU A 66 21.86 -26.81 -1.66
CA GLU A 66 21.92 -27.58 -0.41
C GLU A 66 21.46 -26.74 0.82
N SER A 67 20.99 -25.49 0.60
CA SER A 67 20.49 -24.63 1.65
C SER A 67 19.23 -25.23 2.28
N GLU A 68 19.15 -25.20 3.63
CA GLU A 68 17.91 -25.55 4.35
C GLU A 68 16.90 -24.38 4.37
N LYS A 69 17.15 -23.32 3.61
CA LYS A 69 16.33 -22.12 3.59
C LYS A 69 15.40 -22.09 2.38
N TYR A 70 14.25 -21.48 2.58
CA TYR A 70 13.17 -21.34 1.61
C TYR A 70 12.92 -19.88 1.29
N SER A 71 12.54 -19.59 0.04
CA SER A 71 12.20 -18.27 -0.45
C SER A 71 10.95 -18.32 -1.33
N LEU A 72 10.28 -17.19 -1.49
CA LEU A 72 9.20 -17.04 -2.47
C LEU A 72 9.76 -16.96 -3.90
N THR A 73 8.99 -17.44 -4.87
CA THR A 73 9.31 -17.33 -6.29
C THR A 73 8.52 -16.21 -6.96
N LEU A 74 8.96 -15.81 -8.15
CA LEU A 74 8.23 -14.86 -8.99
C LEU A 74 6.84 -15.37 -9.44
N LYS A 75 6.54 -16.65 -9.28
CA LYS A 75 5.23 -17.21 -9.64
C LYS A 75 4.07 -16.61 -8.82
N LEU A 76 4.34 -16.17 -7.57
CA LEU A 76 3.36 -15.41 -6.79
C LEU A 76 3.09 -14.03 -7.37
N PHE A 77 4.13 -13.37 -7.88
CA PHE A 77 3.98 -12.12 -8.60
C PHE A 77 3.15 -12.30 -9.88
N GLU A 78 3.40 -13.37 -10.65
CA GLU A 78 2.60 -13.69 -11.85
C GLU A 78 1.11 -13.87 -11.51
N LEU A 79 0.81 -14.55 -10.40
CA LEU A 79 -0.57 -14.73 -9.95
C LEU A 79 -1.21 -13.41 -9.57
N GLY A 80 -0.52 -12.58 -8.78
CA GLY A 80 -0.98 -11.25 -8.40
C GLY A 80 -1.12 -10.30 -9.60
N ALA A 81 -0.16 -10.34 -10.54
CA ALA A 81 -0.20 -9.54 -11.75
C ALA A 81 -1.41 -9.85 -12.63
N ARG A 82 -1.88 -11.10 -12.67
CA ARG A 82 -3.12 -11.46 -13.40
C ARG A 82 -4.37 -10.82 -12.79
N ALA A 83 -4.43 -10.67 -11.49
CA ALA A 83 -5.52 -9.93 -10.84
C ALA A 83 -5.51 -8.45 -11.27
N LEU A 84 -4.33 -7.89 -11.54
CA LEU A 84 -4.14 -6.50 -11.99
C LEU A 84 -4.29 -6.32 -13.52
N GLN A 85 -4.21 -7.38 -14.33
CA GLN A 85 -4.32 -7.29 -15.80
C GLN A 85 -5.67 -6.77 -16.30
N ASN A 86 -6.71 -6.85 -15.50
CA ASN A 86 -8.02 -6.29 -15.82
C ASN A 86 -8.15 -4.80 -15.44
N VAL A 87 -7.10 -4.20 -14.92
CA VAL A 87 -7.10 -2.80 -14.49
C VAL A 87 -6.06 -2.05 -15.30
N ASP A 88 -6.50 -1.32 -16.32
CA ASP A 88 -5.67 -0.40 -17.12
C ASP A 88 -5.03 0.71 -16.26
N LEU A 89 -5.44 0.83 -14.99
CA LEU A 89 -4.99 1.82 -14.02
C LEU A 89 -3.47 1.86 -13.88
N ILE A 90 -2.80 0.72 -13.66
CA ILE A 90 -1.35 0.69 -13.43
C ILE A 90 -0.60 1.13 -14.68
N ARG A 91 -1.01 0.68 -15.85
CA ARG A 91 -0.39 1.07 -17.12
C ARG A 91 -0.56 2.56 -17.38
N SER A 92 -1.76 3.09 -17.15
CA SER A 92 -2.09 4.51 -17.28
C SER A 92 -1.28 5.36 -16.30
N ALA A 93 -1.19 4.91 -15.05
CA ALA A 93 -0.45 5.58 -14.00
C ALA A 93 1.06 5.57 -14.25
N ASP A 94 1.65 4.47 -14.70
CA ASP A 94 3.11 4.33 -14.92
C ASP A 94 3.65 5.46 -15.80
N ILE A 95 2.96 5.77 -16.90
CA ILE A 95 3.35 6.85 -17.83
C ILE A 95 3.42 8.20 -17.08
N GLN A 96 2.40 8.54 -16.32
CA GLN A 96 2.31 9.82 -15.61
C GLN A 96 3.28 9.85 -14.41
N MET A 97 3.42 8.76 -13.69
CA MET A 97 4.33 8.63 -12.56
C MET A 97 5.80 8.80 -12.98
N ARG A 98 6.19 8.24 -14.14
CA ARG A 98 7.54 8.43 -14.71
C ARG A 98 7.80 9.89 -15.08
N GLU A 99 6.81 10.59 -15.60
CA GLU A 99 6.93 12.01 -15.91
C GLU A 99 7.15 12.84 -14.64
N ILE A 100 6.35 12.62 -13.60
CA ILE A 100 6.52 13.28 -12.29
C ILE A 100 7.89 12.94 -11.70
N SER A 101 8.29 11.66 -11.71
CA SER A 101 9.60 11.24 -11.20
C SER A 101 10.76 11.89 -11.94
N ARG A 102 10.67 12.06 -13.28
CA ARG A 102 11.69 12.75 -14.06
C ARG A 102 11.84 14.22 -13.66
N LEU A 103 10.74 14.90 -13.34
CA LEU A 103 10.72 16.33 -12.97
C LEU A 103 11.17 16.54 -11.52
N THR A 104 10.74 15.68 -10.61
CA THR A 104 10.99 15.83 -9.16
C THR A 104 12.20 15.03 -8.68
N LYS A 105 12.53 13.94 -9.37
CA LYS A 105 13.52 12.92 -8.99
C LYS A 105 13.18 12.20 -7.69
N GLU A 106 11.98 12.38 -7.16
CA GLU A 106 11.49 11.80 -5.90
C GLU A 106 10.71 10.51 -6.11
N THR A 107 10.38 9.84 -5.01
CA THR A 107 9.58 8.61 -5.03
C THR A 107 8.12 8.93 -5.31
N ILE A 108 7.53 8.22 -6.26
CA ILE A 108 6.11 8.34 -6.62
C ILE A 108 5.41 7.03 -6.28
N HIS A 109 4.27 7.12 -5.61
CA HIS A 109 3.44 5.95 -5.29
C HIS A 109 2.05 6.07 -5.89
N LEU A 110 1.49 4.93 -6.26
CA LEU A 110 0.07 4.72 -6.47
C LEU A 110 -0.40 3.74 -5.42
N GLY A 111 -1.40 4.10 -4.63
CA GLY A 111 -1.96 3.26 -3.59
C GLY A 111 -3.46 3.15 -3.70
N ALA A 112 -3.99 1.99 -3.36
CA ALA A 112 -5.42 1.71 -3.32
C ALA A 112 -5.85 1.36 -1.89
N LEU A 113 -7.14 1.52 -1.61
CA LEU A 113 -7.76 1.10 -0.38
C LEU A 113 -7.90 -0.44 -0.40
N ASP A 114 -7.52 -1.08 0.69
CA ASP A 114 -7.76 -2.48 0.93
C ASP A 114 -8.07 -2.69 2.41
N GLU A 115 -9.35 -2.93 2.71
CA GLU A 115 -9.90 -3.00 4.07
C GLU A 115 -9.60 -1.72 4.88
N ASP A 116 -8.77 -1.80 5.91
CA ASP A 116 -8.39 -0.75 6.85
C ASP A 116 -7.06 -0.05 6.52
N SER A 117 -6.49 -0.33 5.36
CA SER A 117 -5.14 0.07 5.00
C SER A 117 -5.03 0.55 3.55
N ILE A 118 -3.98 1.33 3.26
CA ILE A 118 -3.54 1.49 1.88
C ILE A 118 -2.61 0.35 1.49
N VAL A 119 -2.68 -0.08 0.24
CA VAL A 119 -1.70 -0.97 -0.39
C VAL A 119 -1.04 -0.23 -1.54
N TYR A 120 0.29 -0.16 -1.56
CA TYR A 120 1.01 0.37 -2.72
C TYR A 120 0.92 -0.63 -3.89
N ILE A 121 0.17 -0.24 -4.93
CA ILE A 121 -0.05 -1.07 -6.13
C ILE A 121 0.94 -0.75 -7.25
N HIS A 122 1.57 0.44 -7.23
CA HIS A 122 2.66 0.80 -8.12
C HIS A 122 3.60 1.82 -7.47
N LYS A 123 4.86 1.85 -7.95
CA LYS A 123 5.90 2.72 -7.41
C LYS A 123 6.96 3.05 -8.46
N ILE A 124 7.44 4.29 -8.45
CA ILE A 124 8.69 4.70 -9.10
C ILE A 124 9.66 5.15 -8.01
N ASP A 125 10.84 4.54 -7.97
CA ASP A 125 11.87 4.90 -7.01
C ASP A 125 12.48 6.28 -7.29
N SER A 126 12.83 6.99 -6.22
CA SER A 126 13.61 8.22 -6.30
C SER A 126 14.96 7.99 -7.00
N MET A 127 15.40 8.97 -7.76
CA MET A 127 16.74 8.98 -8.37
C MET A 127 17.84 9.38 -7.38
N TYR A 128 17.47 9.81 -6.17
CA TYR A 128 18.41 10.14 -5.10
C TYR A 128 18.75 8.92 -4.26
N ASN A 129 19.96 8.89 -3.68
CA ASN A 129 20.38 7.84 -2.75
C ASN A 129 19.58 7.88 -1.44
N LEU A 130 19.40 9.09 -0.89
CA LEU A 130 18.51 9.29 0.28
C LEU A 130 17.07 9.32 -0.20
N ARG A 131 16.32 8.27 0.12
CA ARG A 131 14.92 8.10 -0.32
C ARG A 131 14.11 7.31 0.70
N MET A 132 12.78 7.46 0.65
CA MET A 132 11.87 6.63 1.41
C MET A 132 12.03 5.16 1.06
N TYR A 133 12.16 4.32 2.09
CA TYR A 133 12.11 2.87 1.91
C TYR A 133 10.67 2.39 1.85
N SER A 134 10.22 2.00 0.68
CA SER A 134 8.88 1.46 0.43
C SER A 134 8.93 0.37 -0.62
N ARG A 135 7.92 -0.48 -0.67
CA ARG A 135 7.78 -1.55 -1.68
C ARG A 135 6.32 -1.71 -2.11
N ILE A 136 6.12 -2.19 -3.33
CA ILE A 136 4.80 -2.59 -3.84
C ILE A 136 4.28 -3.72 -2.94
N GLY A 137 2.97 -3.72 -2.66
CA GLY A 137 2.31 -4.67 -1.76
C GLY A 137 2.44 -4.34 -0.27
N ARG A 138 3.22 -3.31 0.11
CA ARG A 138 3.27 -2.87 1.51
C ARG A 138 1.97 -2.20 1.90
N ARG A 139 1.43 -2.60 3.05
CA ARG A 139 0.29 -1.96 3.70
C ARG A 139 0.78 -0.84 4.62
N ASN A 140 0.06 0.27 4.63
CA ASN A 140 0.32 1.38 5.55
C ASN A 140 -1.01 1.91 6.10
N PRO A 141 -0.99 2.57 7.28
CA PRO A 141 -2.19 3.12 7.88
C PRO A 141 -2.84 4.19 7.01
N LEU A 142 -4.17 4.25 7.04
CA LEU A 142 -4.96 5.28 6.36
C LEU A 142 -4.81 6.66 7.02
N TYR A 143 -4.75 6.70 8.35
CA TYR A 143 -4.81 7.94 9.13
C TYR A 143 -3.53 8.79 9.10
N SER A 144 -2.37 8.19 8.84
CA SER A 144 -1.05 8.84 8.89
C SER A 144 -0.36 8.99 7.54
N THR A 145 -1.01 8.59 6.45
CA THR A 145 -0.46 8.68 5.09
C THR A 145 -1.26 9.65 4.21
N ALA A 146 -0.59 10.39 3.34
CA ALA A 146 -1.24 11.30 2.40
C ALA A 146 -2.26 10.56 1.50
N ILE A 147 -1.90 9.39 0.97
CA ILE A 147 -2.80 8.56 0.15
C ILE A 147 -4.00 8.10 0.98
N GLY A 148 -3.79 7.64 2.22
CA GLY A 148 -4.86 7.15 3.07
C GLY A 148 -5.91 8.23 3.36
N LYS A 149 -5.46 9.44 3.67
CA LYS A 149 -6.37 10.59 3.86
C LYS A 149 -7.15 10.92 2.60
N VAL A 150 -6.50 10.88 1.43
CA VAL A 150 -7.18 11.07 0.14
C VAL A 150 -8.25 10.01 -0.08
N LEU A 151 -7.94 8.73 0.11
CA LEU A 151 -8.90 7.65 -0.08
C LEU A 151 -10.11 7.80 0.86
N LEU A 152 -9.88 8.11 2.14
CA LEU A 152 -10.95 8.33 3.12
C LEU A 152 -11.77 9.59 2.86
N ALA A 153 -11.15 10.66 2.36
CA ALA A 153 -11.82 11.95 2.16
C ALA A 153 -12.97 11.89 1.15
N TRP A 154 -12.98 10.91 0.25
CA TRP A 154 -14.07 10.71 -0.74
C TRP A 154 -15.06 9.60 -0.36
N CYS A 155 -14.85 8.91 0.76
CA CYS A 155 -15.87 8.05 1.36
C CYS A 155 -16.93 8.88 2.09
N ASP A 156 -18.13 8.34 2.27
CA ASP A 156 -19.09 8.98 3.16
C ASP A 156 -18.73 8.75 4.64
N LEU A 157 -19.36 9.52 5.54
CA LEU A 157 -18.99 9.49 6.96
C LEU A 157 -19.21 8.11 7.61
N ASP A 158 -20.25 7.39 7.21
CA ASP A 158 -20.55 6.08 7.79
C ASP A 158 -19.57 5.03 7.28
N GLU A 159 -19.18 5.12 6.01
CA GLU A 159 -18.13 4.29 5.41
C GLU A 159 -16.78 4.55 6.08
N VAL A 160 -16.38 5.82 6.30
CA VAL A 160 -15.15 6.17 7.04
C VAL A 160 -15.15 5.55 8.43
N LYS A 161 -16.27 5.65 9.17
CA LYS A 161 -16.39 5.05 10.51
C LYS A 161 -16.29 3.54 10.46
N GLN A 162 -16.90 2.89 9.49
CA GLN A 162 -16.85 1.45 9.30
C GLN A 162 -15.42 0.97 8.98
N ILE A 163 -14.72 1.66 8.07
CA ILE A 163 -13.33 1.34 7.70
C ILE A 163 -12.40 1.50 8.90
N LEU A 164 -12.62 2.53 9.73
CA LEU A 164 -11.77 2.82 10.89
C LEU A 164 -12.23 2.11 12.17
N GLU A 165 -13.31 1.33 12.12
CA GLU A 165 -13.78 0.54 13.26
C GLU A 165 -12.75 -0.50 13.66
N GLY A 166 -12.29 -0.45 14.91
CA GLY A 166 -11.28 -1.36 15.43
C GLY A 166 -9.84 -1.09 15.00
N VAL A 167 -9.59 -0.01 14.24
CA VAL A 167 -8.22 0.40 13.88
C VAL A 167 -7.46 0.83 15.13
N GLU A 168 -6.31 0.20 15.36
CA GLU A 168 -5.39 0.59 16.41
C GLU A 168 -4.51 1.76 15.92
N TYR A 169 -4.73 2.95 16.47
CA TYR A 169 -3.94 4.14 16.14
C TYR A 169 -2.57 4.08 16.81
N LYS A 170 -1.57 3.69 16.03
CA LYS A 170 -0.18 3.67 16.50
C LYS A 170 0.48 5.03 16.28
N ARG A 171 0.92 5.67 17.36
CA ARG A 171 1.71 6.90 17.27
C ARG A 171 3.12 6.58 16.76
N SER A 172 3.44 6.98 15.54
CA SER A 172 4.76 6.81 14.93
C SER A 172 5.65 8.03 15.18
N THR A 173 5.06 9.22 15.27
CA THR A 173 5.74 10.50 15.54
C THR A 173 4.88 11.35 16.46
N GLU A 174 5.40 12.51 16.88
CA GLU A 174 4.61 13.50 17.64
C GLU A 174 3.43 14.10 16.83
N ARG A 175 3.51 14.04 15.50
CA ARG A 175 2.50 14.59 14.59
C ARG A 175 1.44 13.58 14.15
N THR A 176 1.62 12.28 14.48
CA THR A 176 0.66 11.24 14.09
C THR A 176 -0.74 11.53 14.65
N ILE A 177 -1.74 11.52 13.77
CA ILE A 177 -3.15 11.55 14.17
C ILE A 177 -3.48 10.23 14.87
N THR A 178 -4.07 10.31 16.07
CA THR A 178 -4.26 9.15 16.95
C THR A 178 -5.72 8.85 17.31
N SER A 179 -6.68 9.47 16.60
CA SER A 179 -8.10 9.14 16.76
C SER A 179 -8.91 9.49 15.52
N THR A 180 -10.06 8.85 15.35
CA THR A 180 -11.02 9.15 14.29
C THR A 180 -11.53 10.59 14.39
N GLU A 181 -11.84 11.06 15.60
CA GLU A 181 -12.35 12.43 15.83
C GLU A 181 -11.35 13.50 15.38
N ALA A 182 -10.06 13.26 15.58
CA ALA A 182 -9.02 14.17 15.11
C ALA A 182 -8.78 14.07 13.60
N LEU A 183 -9.08 12.92 13.00
CA LEU A 183 -8.90 12.70 11.56
C LEU A 183 -10.02 13.34 10.73
N LEU A 184 -11.29 13.29 11.18
CA LEU A 184 -12.44 13.75 10.40
C LEU A 184 -12.29 15.20 9.87
N PRO A 185 -11.94 16.22 10.67
CA PRO A 185 -11.75 17.57 10.15
C PRO A 185 -10.61 17.68 9.13
N VAL A 186 -9.60 16.81 9.22
CA VAL A 186 -8.52 16.76 8.24
C VAL A 186 -9.03 16.19 6.91
N LEU A 187 -9.93 15.19 6.94
CA LEU A 187 -10.55 14.65 5.73
C LEU A 187 -11.43 15.69 5.02
N ASP A 188 -12.17 16.51 5.78
CA ASP A 188 -12.95 17.61 5.21
C ASP A 188 -12.04 18.62 4.50
N GLN A 189 -10.93 18.99 5.13
CA GLN A 189 -9.94 19.87 4.52
C GLN A 189 -9.34 19.25 3.24
N VAL A 190 -9.01 17.95 3.27
CA VAL A 190 -8.49 17.24 2.08
C VAL A 190 -9.50 17.27 0.94
N ARG A 191 -10.80 17.10 1.23
CA ARG A 191 -11.86 17.17 0.23
C ARG A 191 -12.00 18.56 -0.38
N GLU A 192 -11.91 19.61 0.44
CA GLU A 192 -11.99 21.01 -0.01
C GLU A 192 -10.80 21.41 -0.89
N GLN A 193 -9.59 21.11 -0.44
CA GLN A 193 -8.37 21.54 -1.13
C GLN A 193 -7.94 20.61 -2.28
N GLY A 194 -8.50 19.38 -2.35
CA GLY A 194 -8.24 18.40 -3.40
C GLY A 194 -6.99 17.54 -3.21
N TYR A 195 -6.23 17.74 -2.14
CA TYR A 195 -5.03 16.96 -1.87
C TYR A 195 -4.87 16.66 -0.38
N GLY A 196 -4.21 15.54 -0.08
CA GLY A 196 -3.84 15.14 1.28
C GLY A 196 -2.34 15.25 1.50
N GLU A 197 -1.96 15.50 2.74
CA GLU A 197 -0.56 15.56 3.17
C GLU A 197 -0.28 14.54 4.27
N ASP A 198 0.93 14.00 4.28
CA ASP A 198 1.58 13.40 5.42
C ASP A 198 2.78 14.31 5.75
N ASN A 199 2.67 15.07 6.83
CA ASN A 199 3.69 15.99 7.27
C ASN A 199 4.43 15.42 8.49
N GLU A 200 5.30 14.44 8.23
CA GLU A 200 6.02 13.71 9.28
C GLU A 200 5.09 12.97 10.26
N GLU A 201 3.94 12.48 9.79
CA GLU A 201 2.99 11.73 10.61
C GLU A 201 3.30 10.24 10.63
N GLN A 202 3.70 9.69 9.47
CA GLN A 202 4.07 8.28 9.32
C GLN A 202 5.52 8.03 9.74
N GLU A 203 6.43 8.96 9.43
CA GLU A 203 7.86 8.86 9.70
C GLU A 203 8.48 10.25 9.79
N GLU A 204 9.32 10.49 10.82
CA GLU A 204 10.06 11.74 10.95
C GLU A 204 11.00 11.95 9.75
N GLY A 205 11.12 13.18 9.30
CA GLY A 205 11.95 13.53 8.15
C GLY A 205 11.31 13.18 6.79
N LEU A 206 10.05 12.72 6.76
CA LEU A 206 9.31 12.39 5.55
C LEU A 206 8.09 13.28 5.39
N ARG A 207 7.90 13.81 4.17
CA ARG A 207 6.69 14.54 3.79
C ARG A 207 6.13 14.01 2.48
N CYS A 208 4.82 13.76 2.43
CA CYS A 208 4.14 13.26 1.25
C CYS A 208 2.94 14.14 0.90
N ILE A 209 2.67 14.26 -0.41
CA ILE A 209 1.49 14.91 -0.95
C ILE A 209 0.80 13.90 -1.85
N ALA A 210 -0.53 13.79 -1.76
CA ALA A 210 -1.32 12.88 -2.58
C ALA A 210 -2.57 13.56 -3.12
N VAL A 211 -3.05 13.07 -4.29
CA VAL A 211 -4.30 13.48 -4.93
C VAL A 211 -5.14 12.27 -5.32
N PRO A 212 -6.47 12.41 -5.47
CA PRO A 212 -7.35 11.30 -5.85
C PRO A 212 -7.23 10.94 -7.34
N VAL A 213 -7.44 9.67 -7.63
CA VAL A 213 -7.66 9.12 -8.97
C VAL A 213 -9.05 8.51 -9.01
N PHE A 214 -9.89 8.95 -9.95
CA PHE A 214 -11.28 8.55 -10.05
C PHE A 214 -11.51 7.52 -11.17
N ASP A 215 -12.51 6.67 -10.98
CA ASP A 215 -13.06 5.82 -12.02
C ASP A 215 -14.24 6.52 -12.76
N ARG A 216 -14.77 5.86 -13.79
CA ARG A 216 -15.90 6.36 -14.62
C ARG A 216 -17.17 6.70 -13.84
N PHE A 217 -17.30 6.26 -12.60
CA PHE A 217 -18.47 6.56 -11.75
C PHE A 217 -18.21 7.71 -10.78
N GLY A 218 -17.01 8.32 -10.83
CA GLY A 218 -16.59 9.36 -9.90
C GLY A 218 -16.18 8.84 -8.53
N VAL A 219 -15.90 7.53 -8.42
CA VAL A 219 -15.39 6.91 -7.20
C VAL A 219 -13.86 7.00 -7.18
N VAL A 220 -13.29 7.37 -6.03
CA VAL A 220 -11.83 7.38 -5.86
C VAL A 220 -11.34 5.95 -5.71
N ILE A 221 -10.60 5.47 -6.71
CA ILE A 221 -10.08 4.10 -6.78
C ILE A 221 -8.61 4.00 -6.38
N ALA A 222 -7.89 5.12 -6.35
CA ALA A 222 -6.50 5.18 -5.93
C ALA A 222 -6.10 6.59 -5.51
N GLY A 223 -4.99 6.68 -4.77
CA GLY A 223 -4.28 7.92 -4.50
C GLY A 223 -2.91 7.92 -5.21
N LEU A 224 -2.57 9.02 -5.85
CA LEU A 224 -1.28 9.27 -6.49
C LEU A 224 -0.47 10.21 -5.61
N SER A 225 0.76 9.86 -5.22
CA SER A 225 1.56 10.69 -4.32
C SER A 225 3.01 10.88 -4.73
N ILE A 226 3.59 11.98 -4.26
CA ILE A 226 5.04 12.24 -4.22
C ILE A 226 5.49 12.18 -2.76
N SER A 227 6.62 11.52 -2.49
CA SER A 227 7.23 11.44 -1.16
C SER A 227 8.60 12.08 -1.17
N PHE A 228 8.82 13.01 -0.24
CA PHE A 228 10.05 13.77 -0.08
C PHE A 228 10.67 13.53 1.29
N PRO A 229 11.99 13.36 1.40
CA PRO A 229 12.68 13.75 2.62
C PRO A 229 12.46 15.25 2.89
N THR A 230 12.18 15.63 4.13
CA THR A 230 11.89 17.03 4.49
C THR A 230 13.01 18.00 4.09
N LEU A 231 14.26 17.53 4.06
CA LEU A 231 15.42 18.29 3.59
C LEU A 231 15.33 18.77 2.12
N ARG A 232 14.50 18.11 1.29
CA ARG A 232 14.30 18.47 -0.12
C ARG A 232 12.92 19.02 -0.41
N PHE A 233 12.03 18.98 0.57
CA PHE A 233 10.71 19.57 0.43
C PHE A 233 10.80 21.10 0.48
N SER A 234 10.11 21.79 -0.42
CA SER A 234 9.98 23.25 -0.41
C SER A 234 8.52 23.65 -0.28
N GLU A 235 8.19 24.36 0.80
CA GLU A 235 6.84 24.92 1.01
C GLU A 235 6.43 25.88 -0.12
N GLU A 236 7.37 26.67 -0.62
CA GLU A 236 7.11 27.60 -1.72
C GLU A 236 6.68 26.89 -3.02
N ARG A 237 7.09 25.61 -3.17
CA ARG A 237 6.77 24.78 -4.32
C ARG A 237 5.59 23.82 -4.08
N LEU A 238 4.95 23.87 -2.91
CA LEU A 238 3.84 22.97 -2.60
C LEU A 238 2.77 23.01 -3.72
N GLN A 239 2.34 24.20 -4.11
CA GLN A 239 1.30 24.34 -5.14
C GLN A 239 1.75 23.85 -6.52
N GLU A 240 3.04 23.93 -6.84
CA GLU A 240 3.60 23.34 -8.05
C GLU A 240 3.52 21.82 -8.03
N TYR A 241 3.85 21.18 -6.89
CA TYR A 241 3.74 19.72 -6.72
C TYR A 241 2.29 19.26 -6.80
N VAL A 242 1.37 19.98 -6.15
CA VAL A 242 -0.06 19.71 -6.18
C VAL A 242 -0.61 19.79 -7.61
N ALA A 243 -0.29 20.88 -8.34
CA ALA A 243 -0.72 21.05 -9.73
C ALA A 243 -0.18 19.95 -10.66
N MET A 244 1.06 19.52 -10.44
CA MET A 244 1.69 18.42 -11.19
C MET A 244 0.96 17.11 -10.93
N LEU A 245 0.65 16.80 -9.68
CA LEU A 245 -0.12 15.61 -9.29
C LEU A 245 -1.53 15.63 -9.88
N HIS A 246 -2.26 16.75 -9.77
CA HIS A 246 -3.60 16.88 -10.36
C HIS A 246 -3.60 16.73 -11.87
N THR A 247 -2.59 17.29 -12.56
CA THR A 247 -2.44 17.11 -14.01
C THR A 247 -2.29 15.64 -14.39
N ALA A 248 -1.49 14.90 -13.64
CA ALA A 248 -1.30 13.47 -13.84
C ALA A 248 -2.55 12.65 -13.49
N ALA A 249 -3.16 12.92 -12.33
CA ALA A 249 -4.35 12.22 -11.86
C ALA A 249 -5.55 12.45 -12.79
N ARG A 250 -5.72 13.66 -13.33
CA ARG A 250 -6.74 13.96 -14.36
C ARG A 250 -6.56 13.11 -15.61
N LYS A 251 -5.33 12.95 -16.10
CA LYS A 251 -5.05 12.12 -17.27
C LYS A 251 -5.31 10.64 -16.99
N ILE A 252 -4.94 10.16 -15.79
CA ILE A 252 -5.22 8.78 -15.36
C ILE A 252 -6.72 8.56 -15.25
N SER A 253 -7.44 9.44 -14.56
CA SER A 253 -8.90 9.35 -14.37
C SER A 253 -9.64 9.40 -15.71
N ALA A 254 -9.20 10.23 -16.65
CA ALA A 254 -9.78 10.28 -18.01
C ALA A 254 -9.62 8.93 -18.74
N GLN A 255 -8.49 8.24 -18.58
CA GLN A 255 -8.29 6.89 -19.11
C GLN A 255 -9.14 5.84 -18.40
N MET A 256 -9.50 6.09 -17.12
CA MET A 256 -10.47 5.27 -16.38
C MET A 256 -11.93 5.64 -16.72
N GLY A 257 -12.15 6.60 -17.61
CA GLY A 257 -13.48 7.03 -18.09
C GLY A 257 -14.09 8.20 -17.32
N TYR A 258 -13.34 8.89 -16.45
CA TYR A 258 -13.79 10.06 -15.71
C TYR A 258 -13.23 11.35 -16.28
N HIS A 259 -14.09 12.19 -16.88
CA HIS A 259 -13.67 13.40 -17.56
C HIS A 259 -13.93 14.69 -16.77
N ASP A 260 -14.72 14.63 -15.72
CA ASP A 260 -15.13 15.77 -14.90
C ASP A 260 -14.24 15.94 -13.65
N TYR A 261 -12.92 15.74 -13.82
CA TYR A 261 -11.95 15.85 -12.73
C TYR A 261 -12.01 17.25 -12.09
N PRO A 262 -12.30 17.38 -10.77
CA PRO A 262 -12.73 18.64 -10.17
C PRO A 262 -11.61 19.66 -9.87
N PHE A 263 -10.31 19.24 -9.95
CA PHE A 263 -9.17 20.09 -9.56
C PHE A 263 -8.23 20.41 -10.71
#